data_a82b8790b48c7d72932235f5fa8fac7a
#
_entry.id   a82b8790b48c7d72932235f5fa8fac7a
#
_cell.length_a   1.000
_cell.length_b   1.000
_cell.length_c   1.000
_cell.angle_alpha   90.00
_cell.angle_beta   90.00
_cell.angle_gamma   90.00
#
_symmetry.space_group_name_H-M   'P 1'
#
loop_
_entity.id
_entity.type
_entity.pdbx_description
1 polymer ?
#
loop_
_entity_poly.entity_id
_entity_poly.type
_entity_poly.pdbx_seq_one_letter_code
_entity_poly.pdbx_strand_id
1 'polypeptide(L)'
;TIDKQGSVIPSHFTDEDILGAATFYPNATYRLGKEIYFGSDGGMISFEPTKAMVSEKRNRARLLVTDILLDGKRYMELDSAQRHSLTEQTPRYTRSIVVPHGVSKLSVEFVLLNYSGNSRTKYAYMLEGHDNDWRSADSRLRRATVENIPSGSYTLHLKATDNFGYTVELPYAIFIKVLPPWYQTWWAFVIYFLIVACGIWLSVKWYKEHIKTKNRLQMAVVFTNITHELLTPLTVISAAIDQLRQKAPGNE
;
A
#
# COMPACT_ATOMS: atom_id res chain seq x y z
N THR A 1 29.36 13.29 26.23
CA THR A 1 29.14 11.89 26.64
C THR A 1 30.14 10.99 25.91
N ILE A 2 30.69 10.01 26.57
CA ILE A 2 31.64 9.05 25.95
C ILE A 2 30.84 7.82 25.50
N ASP A 3 30.89 7.52 24.20
CA ASP A 3 30.29 6.34 23.64
C ASP A 3 31.01 5.06 24.08
N LYS A 4 30.38 3.90 23.97
CA LYS A 4 30.98 2.56 24.28
C LYS A 4 32.28 2.28 23.51
N GLN A 5 32.55 3.05 22.44
CA GLN A 5 33.77 3.01 21.64
C GLN A 5 34.84 4.07 22.06
N GLY A 6 34.61 4.83 23.13
CA GLY A 6 35.53 5.84 23.61
C GLY A 6 35.49 7.20 22.89
N SER A 7 34.56 7.36 21.92
CA SER A 7 34.38 8.64 21.22
C SER A 7 33.61 9.63 22.06
N VAL A 8 34.12 10.87 22.11
CA VAL A 8 33.45 11.98 22.83
C VAL A 8 32.31 12.51 21.96
N ILE A 9 31.07 12.28 22.36
CA ILE A 9 29.90 12.91 21.75
C ILE A 9 29.68 14.25 22.41
N PRO A 10 29.87 15.39 21.71
CA PRO A 10 29.61 16.69 22.28
C PRO A 10 28.11 16.84 22.56
N SER A 11 27.75 17.07 23.83
CA SER A 11 26.37 17.41 24.20
C SER A 11 26.28 18.96 24.19
N HIS A 12 25.37 19.46 23.32
CA HIS A 12 25.05 20.88 23.29
C HIS A 12 23.81 21.13 24.15
N PHE A 13 23.96 21.98 25.14
CA PHE A 13 22.85 22.54 25.91
C PHE A 13 22.36 23.81 25.23
N THR A 14 21.08 24.01 25.16
CA THR A 14 20.44 25.21 24.64
C THR A 14 19.71 25.96 25.74
N ASP A 15 19.28 27.18 25.42
CA ASP A 15 18.53 28.04 26.32
C ASP A 15 17.26 27.37 26.87
N GLU A 16 16.67 26.43 26.10
CA GLU A 16 15.51 25.64 26.54
C GLU A 16 15.87 24.51 27.52
N ASP A 17 17.11 24.05 27.52
CA ASP A 17 17.60 22.97 28.39
C ASP A 17 18.05 23.53 29.77
N ILE A 18 18.31 24.81 29.87
CA ILE A 18 18.79 25.48 31.07
C ILE A 18 17.73 26.48 31.52
N LEU A 19 17.18 26.27 32.69
CA LEU A 19 16.15 27.08 33.31
C LEU A 19 16.46 28.59 33.20
N GLY A 20 15.97 29.26 32.15
CA GLY A 20 15.90 30.72 32.04
C GLY A 20 17.20 31.48 31.83
N ALA A 21 18.33 30.83 31.57
CA ALA A 21 19.55 31.54 31.26
C ALA A 21 19.66 31.83 29.78
N ALA A 22 19.59 33.04 29.37
CA ALA A 22 19.61 33.44 28.00
C ALA A 22 21.02 33.53 27.42
N THR A 23 21.97 34.11 28.14
CA THR A 23 23.31 34.40 27.61
C THR A 23 24.40 34.15 28.65
N PHE A 24 25.39 33.33 28.32
CA PHE A 24 26.54 33.09 29.15
C PHE A 24 27.63 34.11 28.85
N TYR A 25 28.25 34.67 29.90
CA TYR A 25 29.36 35.58 29.74
C TYR A 25 30.65 34.82 29.40
N PRO A 26 31.40 35.23 28.39
CA PRO A 26 32.70 34.67 28.09
C PRO A 26 33.61 34.79 29.32
N ASN A 27 34.34 33.73 29.63
CA ASN A 27 35.25 33.65 30.78
C ASN A 27 34.62 33.74 32.19
N ALA A 28 33.28 33.77 32.31
CA ALA A 28 32.59 33.71 33.61
C ALA A 28 32.36 32.26 34.04
N THR A 29 33.42 31.46 34.07
CA THR A 29 33.37 30.04 34.44
C THR A 29 34.32 29.79 35.59
N TYR A 30 33.85 29.15 36.64
CA TYR A 30 34.64 28.79 37.81
C TYR A 30 34.31 27.37 38.27
N ARG A 31 35.35 26.62 38.67
CA ARG A 31 35.17 25.26 39.22
C ARG A 31 35.50 25.26 40.70
N LEU A 32 34.54 24.84 41.50
CA LEU A 32 34.70 24.64 42.92
C LEU A 32 34.43 23.19 43.29
N GLY A 33 35.47 22.43 43.55
CA GLY A 33 35.37 21.01 43.85
C GLY A 33 34.79 20.20 42.68
N LYS A 34 33.59 19.64 42.86
CA LYS A 34 32.88 18.87 41.84
C LYS A 34 31.90 19.68 41.02
N GLU A 35 31.61 20.92 41.42
CA GLU A 35 30.67 21.80 40.76
C GLU A 35 31.37 22.77 39.80
N ILE A 36 30.75 23.05 38.68
CA ILE A 36 31.16 24.07 37.72
C ILE A 36 30.09 25.16 37.73
N TYR A 37 30.52 26.38 37.83
CA TYR A 37 29.70 27.60 37.89
C TYR A 37 29.87 28.37 36.58
N PHE A 38 28.74 28.83 36.02
CA PHE A 38 28.70 29.67 34.84
C PHE A 38 27.93 30.96 35.17
N GLY A 39 28.50 32.10 34.83
CA GLY A 39 27.84 33.40 34.90
C GLY A 39 27.01 33.65 33.66
N SER A 40 25.78 34.11 33.82
CA SER A 40 24.86 34.50 32.78
C SER A 40 24.16 35.81 33.12
N ASP A 41 23.47 36.41 32.17
CA ASP A 41 22.64 37.60 32.37
C ASP A 41 21.47 37.38 33.34
N GLY A 42 20.98 36.17 33.48
CA GLY A 42 19.95 35.75 34.44
C GLY A 42 20.49 35.36 35.82
N GLY A 43 21.82 35.38 36.01
CA GLY A 43 22.46 35.00 37.30
C GLY A 43 23.56 33.96 37.12
N MET A 44 23.81 33.18 38.16
CA MET A 44 24.82 32.13 38.18
C MET A 44 24.19 30.76 38.17
N ILE A 45 24.65 29.93 37.25
CA ILE A 45 24.22 28.52 37.14
C ILE A 45 25.35 27.64 37.61
N SER A 46 25.06 26.68 38.50
CA SER A 46 26.01 25.63 38.88
C SER A 46 25.50 24.25 38.49
N PHE A 47 26.39 23.38 38.11
CA PHE A 47 26.07 21.99 37.93
C PHE A 47 27.23 21.06 38.28
N GLU A 48 26.92 19.88 38.76
CA GLU A 48 27.89 18.82 39.01
C GLU A 48 27.90 17.87 37.81
N PRO A 49 28.99 17.82 36.99
CA PRO A 49 29.07 16.99 35.81
C PRO A 49 28.77 15.51 36.06
N THR A 50 29.21 15.00 37.20
CA THR A 50 29.00 13.61 37.62
C THR A 50 27.50 13.29 37.83
N LYS A 51 26.75 14.24 38.40
CA LYS A 51 25.30 14.10 38.60
C LYS A 51 24.54 14.27 37.29
N ALA A 52 24.97 15.17 36.43
CA ALA A 52 24.39 15.32 35.09
C ALA A 52 24.53 14.04 34.27
N MET A 53 25.70 13.40 34.32
CA MET A 53 25.91 12.10 33.67
C MET A 53 25.09 10.97 34.30
N VAL A 54 24.83 10.97 35.60
CA VAL A 54 24.05 9.96 36.30
C VAL A 54 22.55 10.15 36.07
N SER A 55 22.09 11.36 35.78
CA SER A 55 20.71 11.64 35.43
C SER A 55 20.29 10.87 34.15
N GLU A 56 21.23 10.52 33.30
CA GLU A 56 20.99 9.69 32.09
C GLU A 56 20.39 8.33 32.40
N LYS A 57 20.75 7.68 33.51
CA LYS A 57 20.20 6.38 33.92
C LYS A 57 18.72 6.44 34.37
N ARG A 58 18.21 7.63 34.67
CA ARG A 58 16.80 7.81 35.13
C ARG A 58 15.81 8.08 34.01
N ASN A 59 16.28 8.40 32.82
CA ASN A 59 15.38 8.73 31.74
C ASN A 59 14.88 7.44 31.08
N ARG A 60 13.79 6.89 31.61
CA ARG A 60 13.01 5.83 30.97
C ARG A 60 12.18 6.43 29.81
N ALA A 61 12.88 7.03 28.87
CA ALA A 61 12.23 7.49 27.65
C ALA A 61 11.51 6.31 27.00
N ARG A 62 10.25 6.50 26.66
CA ARG A 62 9.43 5.48 26.01
C ARG A 62 8.88 6.01 24.72
N LEU A 63 9.04 5.24 23.66
CA LEU A 63 8.42 5.52 22.39
C LEU A 63 7.00 4.92 22.40
N LEU A 64 6.00 5.73 22.05
CA LEU A 64 4.60 5.32 22.03
C LEU A 64 3.96 5.76 20.72
N VAL A 65 3.12 4.91 20.18
CA VAL A 65 2.20 5.28 19.10
C VAL A 65 1.03 6.06 19.71
N THR A 66 0.70 7.19 19.09
CA THR A 66 -0.37 8.08 19.57
C THR A 66 -1.61 8.00 18.71
N ASP A 67 -1.46 7.91 17.38
CA ASP A 67 -2.58 7.86 16.46
C ASP A 67 -2.20 7.15 15.15
N ILE A 68 -3.22 6.70 14.40
CA ILE A 68 -3.10 6.13 13.08
C ILE A 68 -4.04 6.91 12.15
N LEU A 69 -3.52 7.32 10.98
CA LEU A 69 -4.30 8.07 10.01
C LEU A 69 -4.33 7.32 8.68
N LEU A 70 -5.51 7.26 8.08
CA LEU A 70 -5.73 6.79 6.71
C LEU A 70 -6.19 7.97 5.85
N ASP A 71 -5.46 8.26 4.79
CA ASP A 71 -5.73 9.41 3.89
C ASP A 71 -5.97 10.73 4.62
N GLY A 72 -5.24 10.93 5.74
CA GLY A 72 -5.34 12.12 6.57
C GLY A 72 -6.44 12.10 7.63
N LYS A 73 -7.36 11.15 7.61
CA LYS A 73 -8.38 10.98 8.65
C LYS A 73 -7.81 10.23 9.84
N ARG A 74 -8.02 10.77 11.04
CA ARG A 74 -7.57 10.15 12.29
C ARG A 74 -8.38 8.90 12.61
N TYR A 75 -7.80 8.00 13.40
CA TYR A 75 -8.47 6.76 13.83
C TYR A 75 -9.86 7.02 14.41
N MET A 76 -10.03 8.08 15.21
CA MET A 76 -11.32 8.42 15.83
C MET A 76 -12.34 8.99 14.84
N GLU A 77 -11.91 9.53 13.71
CA GLU A 77 -12.77 10.09 12.64
C GLU A 77 -13.27 9.00 11.67
N LEU A 78 -12.69 7.79 11.74
CA LEU A 78 -13.11 6.65 10.94
C LEU A 78 -14.41 6.06 11.47
N ASP A 79 -15.21 5.49 10.57
CA ASP A 79 -16.41 4.73 10.95
C ASP A 79 -16.08 3.52 11.80
N SER A 80 -17.03 3.06 12.63
CA SER A 80 -16.83 1.90 13.50
C SER A 80 -16.39 0.66 12.72
N ALA A 81 -16.96 0.41 11.53
CA ALA A 81 -16.58 -0.69 10.67
C ALA A 81 -15.13 -0.56 10.17
N GLN A 82 -14.72 0.65 9.76
CA GLN A 82 -13.34 0.93 9.33
C GLN A 82 -12.34 0.78 10.48
N ARG A 83 -12.69 1.25 11.68
CA ARG A 83 -11.83 1.08 12.86
C ARG A 83 -11.58 -0.37 13.21
N HIS A 84 -12.65 -1.20 13.22
CA HIS A 84 -12.52 -2.64 13.48
C HIS A 84 -11.75 -3.39 12.38
N SER A 85 -11.89 -2.98 11.12
CA SER A 85 -11.12 -3.58 10.04
C SER A 85 -9.65 -3.16 10.05
N LEU A 86 -9.35 -1.95 10.53
CA LEU A 86 -8.00 -1.41 10.59
C LEU A 86 -7.15 -2.06 11.67
N THR A 87 -7.71 -2.21 12.87
CA THR A 87 -7.01 -2.79 14.03
C THR A 87 -8.00 -3.29 15.08
N GLU A 88 -7.65 -4.38 15.74
CA GLU A 88 -8.42 -4.94 16.85
C GLU A 88 -8.24 -4.15 18.15
N GLN A 89 -7.19 -3.36 18.25
CA GLN A 89 -6.81 -2.64 19.45
C GLN A 89 -6.76 -1.13 19.21
N THR A 90 -6.75 -0.36 20.29
CA THR A 90 -6.52 1.09 20.18
C THR A 90 -5.13 1.39 19.61
N PRO A 91 -4.91 2.53 18.91
CA PRO A 91 -3.63 2.88 18.28
C PRO A 91 -2.41 2.69 19.17
N ARG A 92 -2.54 2.99 20.46
CA ARG A 92 -1.44 2.89 21.43
C ARG A 92 -0.91 1.47 21.65
N TYR A 93 -1.75 0.46 21.49
CA TYR A 93 -1.41 -0.94 21.74
C TYR A 93 -1.41 -1.78 20.47
N THR A 94 -1.64 -1.13 19.33
CA THR A 94 -1.74 -1.80 18.04
C THR A 94 -0.40 -2.42 17.65
N ARG A 95 -0.45 -3.71 17.32
CA ARG A 95 0.65 -4.47 16.76
C ARG A 95 0.40 -4.89 15.31
N SER A 96 -0.84 -4.76 14.86
CA SER A 96 -1.24 -5.14 13.52
C SER A 96 -2.18 -4.09 12.95
N ILE A 97 -1.91 -3.63 11.74
CA ILE A 97 -2.72 -2.68 10.99
C ILE A 97 -3.10 -3.33 9.67
N VAL A 98 -4.40 -3.41 9.39
CA VAL A 98 -4.90 -3.91 8.10
C VAL A 98 -5.38 -2.72 7.28
N VAL A 99 -4.65 -2.41 6.22
CA VAL A 99 -4.96 -1.30 5.33
C VAL A 99 -5.87 -1.81 4.21
N PRO A 100 -7.10 -1.29 4.07
CA PRO A 100 -7.98 -1.66 2.98
C PRO A 100 -7.44 -1.18 1.64
N HIS A 101 -7.87 -1.85 0.56
CA HIS A 101 -7.55 -1.39 -0.79
C HIS A 101 -8.12 0.00 -1.06
N GLY A 102 -7.35 0.83 -1.77
CA GLY A 102 -7.76 2.19 -2.15
C GLY A 102 -7.29 3.29 -1.19
N VAL A 103 -6.66 2.92 -0.07
CA VAL A 103 -5.98 3.88 0.79
C VAL A 103 -4.63 4.24 0.16
N SER A 104 -4.46 5.52 -0.14
CA SER A 104 -3.23 6.03 -0.77
C SER A 104 -2.15 6.37 0.25
N LYS A 105 -2.55 6.71 1.48
CA LYS A 105 -1.64 7.24 2.50
C LYS A 105 -1.93 6.66 3.87
N LEU A 106 -0.96 5.95 4.41
CA LEU A 106 -0.93 5.50 5.81
C LEU A 106 0.03 6.38 6.59
N SER A 107 -0.43 6.92 7.71
CA SER A 107 0.44 7.66 8.63
C SER A 107 0.28 7.12 10.04
N VAL A 108 1.41 6.97 10.75
CA VAL A 108 1.45 6.57 12.15
C VAL A 108 2.10 7.70 12.94
N GLU A 109 1.37 8.27 13.86
CA GLU A 109 1.88 9.27 14.79
C GLU A 109 2.51 8.59 16.00
N PHE A 110 3.68 9.04 16.42
CA PHE A 110 4.39 8.48 17.56
C PHE A 110 5.21 9.53 18.28
N VAL A 111 5.37 9.35 19.55
CA VAL A 111 6.04 10.33 20.41
C VAL A 111 7.02 9.64 21.36
N LEU A 112 8.19 10.27 21.53
CA LEU A 112 9.10 9.92 22.59
C LEU A 112 8.68 10.66 23.85
N LEU A 113 8.23 9.92 24.87
CA LEU A 113 7.99 10.46 26.20
C LEU A 113 9.34 10.64 26.90
N ASN A 114 9.86 11.86 26.79
CA ASN A 114 11.09 12.27 27.44
C ASN A 114 10.81 13.57 28.21
N TYR A 115 11.15 13.58 29.51
CA TYR A 115 10.96 14.74 30.37
C TYR A 115 12.07 15.80 30.22
N SER A 116 13.09 15.53 29.42
CA SER A 116 14.29 16.39 29.28
C SER A 116 14.22 17.37 28.11
N GLY A 117 13.03 17.74 27.65
CA GLY A 117 12.86 18.65 26.51
C GLY A 117 12.75 17.92 25.15
N ASN A 118 11.72 18.26 24.39
CA ASN A 118 11.37 17.56 23.13
C ASN A 118 11.79 18.32 21.87
N SER A 119 12.38 19.51 22.01
CA SER A 119 12.54 20.44 20.87
C SER A 119 13.49 19.95 19.77
N ARG A 120 14.36 18.99 20.05
CA ARG A 120 15.36 18.48 19.09
C ARG A 120 15.33 16.96 18.89
N THR A 121 14.27 16.28 19.33
CA THR A 121 14.14 14.85 19.10
C THR A 121 14.00 14.57 17.59
N LYS A 122 14.86 13.71 17.07
CA LYS A 122 14.80 13.22 15.69
C LYS A 122 14.00 11.93 15.66
N TYR A 123 13.05 11.88 14.76
CA TYR A 123 12.20 10.70 14.54
C TYR A 123 12.55 10.03 13.23
N ALA A 124 12.62 8.72 13.22
CA ALA A 124 12.86 7.95 12.01
C ALA A 124 12.01 6.67 12.01
N TYR A 125 11.68 6.20 10.82
CA TYR A 125 10.92 4.98 10.59
C TYR A 125 11.49 4.20 9.43
N MET A 126 11.19 2.91 9.37
CA MET A 126 11.55 2.02 8.28
C MET A 126 10.42 1.04 8.08
N LEU A 127 9.94 0.93 6.84
CA LEU A 127 8.97 -0.07 6.45
C LEU A 127 9.70 -1.25 5.80
N GLU A 128 10.03 -2.25 6.61
CA GLU A 128 10.68 -3.48 6.15
C GLU A 128 9.79 -4.19 5.13
N GLY A 129 10.40 -4.60 4.03
CA GLY A 129 9.71 -5.13 2.86
C GLY A 129 9.39 -4.08 1.77
N HIS A 130 9.60 -2.79 2.07
CA HIS A 130 9.42 -1.68 1.13
C HIS A 130 10.63 -0.75 1.09
N ASP A 131 11.18 -0.39 2.26
CA ASP A 131 12.31 0.52 2.41
C ASP A 131 13.59 -0.26 2.68
N ASN A 132 14.71 0.18 2.09
CA ASN A 132 16.03 -0.40 2.35
C ASN A 132 16.73 0.29 3.54
N ASP A 133 16.35 1.54 3.83
CA ASP A 133 17.00 2.39 4.83
C ASP A 133 15.99 3.12 5.71
N TRP A 134 16.49 3.65 6.83
CA TRP A 134 15.69 4.48 7.72
C TRP A 134 15.36 5.83 7.09
N ARG A 135 14.08 6.16 7.07
CA ARG A 135 13.57 7.46 6.63
C ARG A 135 13.39 8.40 7.82
N SER A 136 13.76 9.66 7.64
CA SER A 136 13.45 10.69 8.64
C SER A 136 11.96 10.97 8.65
N ALA A 137 11.36 10.93 9.84
CA ALA A 137 9.98 11.37 10.04
C ALA A 137 9.93 12.88 10.27
N ASP A 138 8.79 13.52 9.97
CA ASP A 138 8.59 14.93 10.29
C ASP A 138 8.62 15.12 11.81
N SER A 139 9.64 15.84 12.29
CA SER A 139 9.86 16.07 13.71
C SER A 139 8.78 16.96 14.35
N ARG A 140 8.11 17.80 13.55
CA ARG A 140 7.01 18.65 14.02
C ARG A 140 5.73 17.85 14.17
N LEU A 141 5.39 17.07 13.15
CA LEU A 141 4.20 16.24 13.12
C LEU A 141 4.40 14.91 13.85
N ARG A 142 5.66 14.50 14.09
CA ARG A 142 6.02 13.22 14.74
C ARG A 142 5.35 12.03 14.06
N ARG A 143 5.40 12.03 12.72
CA ARG A 143 4.58 11.16 11.89
C ARG A 143 5.44 10.39 10.90
N ALA A 144 5.33 9.07 10.94
CA ALA A 144 5.78 8.18 9.88
C ALA A 144 4.70 8.12 8.80
N THR A 145 5.02 8.51 7.59
CA THR A 145 4.06 8.54 6.49
C THR A 145 4.57 7.69 5.35
N VAL A 146 3.75 6.75 4.92
CA VAL A 146 4.02 5.90 3.76
C VAL A 146 2.88 6.05 2.76
N GLU A 147 3.23 6.28 1.51
CA GLU A 147 2.28 6.54 0.41
C GLU A 147 2.38 5.43 -0.63
N ASN A 148 1.23 5.09 -1.23
CA ASN A 148 1.12 4.14 -2.34
C ASN A 148 1.80 2.78 -2.07
N ILE A 149 1.54 2.20 -0.90
CA ILE A 149 2.10 0.90 -0.51
C ILE A 149 1.43 -0.19 -1.36
N PRO A 150 2.20 -1.02 -2.08
CA PRO A 150 1.65 -2.17 -2.80
C PRO A 150 0.93 -3.15 -1.85
N SER A 151 0.03 -3.96 -2.39
CA SER A 151 -0.58 -5.04 -1.61
C SER A 151 0.48 -6.02 -1.13
N GLY A 152 0.45 -6.36 0.16
CA GLY A 152 1.48 -7.20 0.77
C GLY A 152 1.48 -7.11 2.28
N SER A 153 2.49 -7.72 2.88
CA SER A 153 2.72 -7.68 4.33
C SER A 153 4.07 -7.02 4.60
N TYR A 154 4.06 -6.06 5.50
CA TYR A 154 5.21 -5.21 5.83
C TYR A 154 5.36 -5.12 7.34
N THR A 155 6.54 -4.72 7.79
CA THR A 155 6.84 -4.49 9.21
C THR A 155 7.33 -3.07 9.40
N LEU A 156 6.63 -2.28 10.21
CA LEU A 156 7.00 -0.90 10.51
C LEU A 156 7.83 -0.85 11.79
N HIS A 157 9.04 -0.34 11.65
CA HIS A 157 9.96 -0.04 12.73
C HIS A 157 9.99 1.46 12.98
N LEU A 158 9.92 1.85 14.24
CA LEU A 158 9.92 3.23 14.68
C LEU A 158 11.05 3.46 15.66
N LYS A 159 11.80 4.56 15.49
CA LYS A 159 12.82 4.99 16.44
C LYS A 159 12.80 6.49 16.62
N ALA A 160 13.24 6.93 17.78
CA ALA A 160 13.47 8.32 18.08
C ALA A 160 14.83 8.50 18.75
N THR A 161 15.54 9.53 18.36
CA THR A 161 16.82 9.90 18.94
C THR A 161 16.64 11.22 19.67
N ASP A 162 16.96 11.25 20.95
CA ASP A 162 16.85 12.45 21.77
C ASP A 162 17.98 13.44 21.51
N ASN A 163 17.95 14.57 22.20
CA ASN A 163 18.94 15.63 22.08
C ASN A 163 20.37 15.19 22.48
N PHE A 164 20.48 14.13 23.28
CA PHE A 164 21.73 13.59 23.76
C PHE A 164 22.30 12.48 22.88
N GLY A 165 21.63 12.15 21.78
CA GLY A 165 22.03 11.08 20.85
C GLY A 165 21.56 9.68 21.27
N TYR A 166 20.77 9.54 22.34
CA TYR A 166 20.20 8.24 22.71
C TYR A 166 19.05 7.88 21.79
N THR A 167 19.18 6.73 21.17
CA THR A 167 18.14 6.18 20.32
C THR A 167 17.28 5.20 21.09
N VAL A 168 15.97 5.43 21.05
CA VAL A 168 14.94 4.56 21.62
C VAL A 168 14.12 4.02 20.47
N GLU A 169 14.02 2.71 20.37
CA GLU A 169 13.19 2.02 19.42
C GLU A 169 11.89 1.57 20.08
N LEU A 170 10.83 1.42 19.27
CA LEU A 170 9.59 0.83 19.74
C LEU A 170 9.87 -0.65 20.12
N PRO A 171 9.51 -1.10 21.34
CA PRO A 171 9.86 -2.44 21.82
C PRO A 171 9.17 -3.58 21.08
N TYR A 172 8.28 -3.26 20.14
CA TYR A 172 7.58 -4.21 19.26
C TYR A 172 7.50 -3.64 17.85
N ALA A 173 7.47 -4.53 16.88
CA ALA A 173 7.23 -4.17 15.49
C ALA A 173 5.73 -4.08 15.20
N ILE A 174 5.32 -3.18 14.30
CA ILE A 174 3.93 -3.05 13.87
C ILE A 174 3.79 -3.74 12.52
N PHE A 175 3.00 -4.80 12.46
CA PHE A 175 2.72 -5.52 11.23
C PHE A 175 1.67 -4.75 10.42
N ILE A 176 1.96 -4.47 9.17
CA ILE A 176 1.06 -3.78 8.24
C ILE A 176 0.70 -4.74 7.13
N LYS A 177 -0.58 -5.05 6.99
CA LYS A 177 -1.12 -5.87 5.90
C LYS A 177 -1.96 -5.00 4.98
N VAL A 178 -1.50 -4.81 3.75
CA VAL A 178 -2.23 -4.09 2.71
C VAL A 178 -3.02 -5.09 1.88
N LEU A 179 -4.35 -4.95 1.88
CA LEU A 179 -5.24 -5.87 1.17
C LEU A 179 -5.18 -5.63 -0.34
N PRO A 180 -5.14 -6.70 -1.14
CA PRO A 180 -5.22 -6.57 -2.59
C PRO A 180 -6.61 -6.10 -3.02
N PRO A 181 -6.73 -5.45 -4.20
CA PRO A 181 -8.00 -5.10 -4.77
C PRO A 181 -8.84 -6.36 -5.07
N TRP A 182 -10.17 -6.23 -5.02
CA TRP A 182 -11.10 -7.35 -5.24
C TRP A 182 -10.88 -8.08 -6.58
N TYR A 183 -10.43 -7.36 -7.61
CA TYR A 183 -10.17 -7.92 -8.94
C TYR A 183 -8.85 -8.73 -9.04
N GLN A 184 -7.99 -8.67 -8.04
CA GLN A 184 -6.76 -9.48 -7.92
C GLN A 184 -6.92 -10.67 -6.97
N THR A 185 -8.13 -10.93 -6.49
CA THR A 185 -8.41 -12.09 -5.64
C THR A 185 -8.57 -13.37 -6.50
N TRP A 186 -8.24 -14.53 -5.94
CA TRP A 186 -8.29 -15.81 -6.66
C TRP A 186 -9.63 -16.10 -7.33
N TRP A 187 -10.75 -15.73 -6.68
CA TRP A 187 -12.10 -15.92 -7.23
C TRP A 187 -12.39 -15.00 -8.43
N ALA A 188 -11.77 -13.81 -8.49
CA ALA A 188 -11.89 -12.93 -9.66
C ALA A 188 -11.25 -13.58 -10.90
N PHE A 189 -10.11 -14.26 -10.74
CA PHE A 189 -9.49 -15.01 -11.84
C PHE A 189 -10.37 -16.16 -12.32
N VAL A 190 -11.10 -16.84 -11.42
CA VAL A 190 -12.09 -17.86 -11.81
C VAL A 190 -13.21 -17.25 -12.65
N ILE A 191 -13.73 -16.08 -12.26
CA ILE A 191 -14.76 -15.37 -13.04
C ILE A 191 -14.20 -14.97 -14.42
N TYR A 192 -13.00 -14.44 -14.50
CA TYR A 192 -12.38 -14.09 -15.78
C TYR A 192 -12.22 -15.31 -16.68
N PHE A 193 -11.78 -16.43 -16.13
CA PHE A 193 -11.68 -17.69 -16.87
C PHE A 193 -13.04 -18.13 -17.40
N LEU A 194 -14.11 -18.08 -16.60
CA LEU A 194 -15.46 -18.43 -17.01
C LEU A 194 -15.98 -17.51 -18.13
N ILE A 195 -15.73 -16.20 -18.04
CA ILE A 195 -16.12 -15.23 -19.08
C ILE A 195 -15.43 -15.56 -20.40
N VAL A 196 -14.13 -15.83 -20.36
CA VAL A 196 -13.35 -16.19 -21.57
C VAL A 196 -13.84 -17.51 -22.14
N ALA A 197 -14.06 -18.53 -21.32
CA ALA A 197 -14.56 -19.83 -21.75
C ALA A 197 -15.95 -19.71 -22.39
N CYS A 198 -16.85 -18.91 -21.78
CA CYS A 198 -18.17 -18.63 -22.33
C CYS A 198 -18.08 -17.89 -23.68
N GLY A 199 -17.21 -16.91 -23.79
CA GLY A 199 -16.97 -16.20 -25.04
C GLY A 199 -16.48 -17.11 -26.17
N ILE A 200 -15.54 -18.01 -25.88
CA ILE A 200 -15.05 -19.00 -26.83
C ILE A 200 -16.19 -19.94 -27.23
N TRP A 201 -16.97 -20.45 -26.26
CA TRP A 201 -18.09 -21.34 -26.54
C TRP A 201 -19.15 -20.70 -27.43
N LEU A 202 -19.56 -19.45 -27.16
CA LEU A 202 -20.48 -18.67 -27.96
C LEU A 202 -19.94 -18.44 -29.38
N SER A 203 -18.66 -18.11 -29.50
CA SER A 203 -18.01 -17.91 -30.80
C SER A 203 -18.00 -19.18 -31.64
N VAL A 204 -17.67 -20.32 -31.04
CA VAL A 204 -17.71 -21.64 -31.71
C VAL A 204 -19.13 -22.03 -32.13
N LYS A 205 -20.11 -21.76 -31.26
CA LYS A 205 -21.53 -22.02 -31.57
C LYS A 205 -22.00 -21.19 -32.76
N TRP A 206 -21.73 -19.88 -32.72
CA TRP A 206 -22.07 -18.96 -33.80
C TRP A 206 -21.39 -19.35 -35.13
N TYR A 207 -20.11 -19.72 -35.09
CA TYR A 207 -19.37 -20.18 -36.25
C TYR A 207 -19.96 -21.44 -36.84
N LYS A 208 -20.33 -22.43 -36.01
CA LYS A 208 -21.00 -23.67 -36.47
C LYS A 208 -22.36 -23.40 -37.14
N GLU A 209 -23.15 -22.49 -36.56
CA GLU A 209 -24.46 -22.12 -37.15
C GLU A 209 -24.29 -21.40 -38.48
N HIS A 210 -23.30 -20.50 -38.56
CA HIS A 210 -23.00 -19.77 -39.80
C HIS A 210 -22.57 -20.71 -40.95
N ILE A 211 -21.74 -21.70 -40.65
CA ILE A 211 -21.35 -22.72 -41.65
C ILE A 211 -22.56 -23.56 -42.08
N LYS A 212 -23.41 -24.00 -41.14
CA LYS A 212 -24.62 -24.77 -41.49
C LYS A 212 -25.54 -23.99 -42.42
N THR A 213 -25.72 -22.71 -42.21
CA THR A 213 -26.54 -21.84 -43.06
C THR A 213 -25.94 -21.71 -44.44
N LYS A 214 -24.62 -21.49 -44.57
CA LYS A 214 -23.93 -21.46 -45.88
C LYS A 214 -24.06 -22.78 -46.63
N ASN A 215 -23.88 -23.92 -45.96
CA ASN A 215 -23.99 -25.22 -46.58
C ASN A 215 -25.44 -25.52 -47.06
N ARG A 216 -26.46 -25.10 -46.31
CA ARG A 216 -27.86 -25.22 -46.72
C ARG A 216 -28.18 -24.39 -47.97
N LEU A 217 -27.68 -23.14 -48.03
CA LEU A 217 -27.84 -22.28 -49.21
C LEU A 217 -27.13 -22.86 -50.42
N GLN A 218 -25.91 -23.38 -50.29
CA GLN A 218 -25.21 -24.04 -51.39
C GLN A 218 -25.92 -25.27 -51.88
N MET A 219 -26.43 -26.14 -50.97
CA MET A 219 -27.24 -27.29 -51.34
C MET A 219 -28.52 -26.88 -52.09
N ALA A 220 -29.24 -25.85 -51.66
CA ALA A 220 -30.41 -25.35 -52.34
C ALA A 220 -30.09 -24.87 -53.75
N VAL A 221 -28.98 -24.12 -53.95
CA VAL A 221 -28.54 -23.68 -55.28
C VAL A 221 -28.18 -24.87 -56.18
N VAL A 222 -27.44 -25.86 -55.64
CA VAL A 222 -27.09 -27.09 -56.38
C VAL A 222 -28.34 -27.87 -56.80
N PHE A 223 -29.32 -28.08 -55.90
CA PHE A 223 -30.59 -28.72 -56.22
C PHE A 223 -31.36 -27.96 -57.31
N THR A 224 -31.43 -26.62 -57.23
CA THR A 224 -32.10 -25.81 -58.26
C THR A 224 -31.45 -25.97 -59.63
N ASN A 225 -30.09 -25.91 -59.68
CA ASN A 225 -29.35 -26.08 -60.92
C ASN A 225 -29.53 -27.50 -61.54
N ILE A 226 -29.44 -28.57 -60.72
CA ILE A 226 -29.64 -29.94 -61.15
C ILE A 226 -31.08 -30.13 -61.70
N THR A 227 -32.06 -29.55 -60.98
CA THR A 227 -33.46 -29.66 -61.43
C THR A 227 -33.67 -28.97 -62.77
N HIS A 228 -33.02 -27.79 -62.95
CA HIS A 228 -33.10 -27.07 -64.25
C HIS A 228 -32.39 -27.83 -65.38
N GLU A 229 -31.22 -28.41 -65.11
CA GLU A 229 -30.46 -29.17 -66.08
C GLU A 229 -31.13 -30.52 -66.44
N LEU A 230 -31.88 -31.13 -65.53
CA LEU A 230 -32.65 -32.35 -65.78
C LEU A 230 -33.98 -32.08 -66.48
N LEU A 231 -34.64 -30.95 -66.17
CA LEU A 231 -35.91 -30.59 -66.82
C LEU A 231 -35.76 -30.29 -68.31
N THR A 232 -34.60 -29.67 -68.73
CA THR A 232 -34.34 -29.30 -70.07
C THR A 232 -34.30 -30.53 -71.06
N PRO A 233 -33.51 -31.59 -70.77
CA PRO A 233 -33.53 -32.77 -71.63
C PRO A 233 -34.87 -33.53 -71.53
N LEU A 234 -35.52 -33.54 -70.36
CA LEU A 234 -36.83 -34.22 -70.16
C LEU A 234 -37.91 -33.55 -71.00
N THR A 235 -37.95 -32.22 -71.08
CA THR A 235 -38.89 -31.48 -71.95
C THR A 235 -38.65 -31.75 -73.42
N VAL A 236 -37.34 -31.85 -73.83
CA VAL A 236 -36.99 -32.21 -75.20
C VAL A 236 -37.42 -33.63 -75.55
N ILE A 237 -37.25 -34.62 -74.67
CA ILE A 237 -37.66 -35.98 -74.82
C ILE A 237 -39.21 -36.07 -74.86
N SER A 238 -39.92 -35.39 -74.00
CA SER A 238 -41.37 -35.32 -73.97
C SER A 238 -41.93 -34.73 -75.25
N ALA A 239 -41.34 -33.63 -75.75
CA ALA A 239 -41.74 -33.02 -77.01
C ALA A 239 -41.49 -33.96 -78.23
N ALA A 240 -40.38 -34.71 -78.18
CA ALA A 240 -40.06 -35.68 -79.20
C ALA A 240 -41.08 -36.87 -79.17
N ILE A 241 -41.49 -37.36 -78.01
CA ILE A 241 -42.49 -38.37 -77.83
C ILE A 241 -43.88 -37.90 -78.32
N ASP A 242 -44.24 -36.66 -78.01
CA ASP A 242 -45.54 -36.11 -78.47
C ASP A 242 -45.52 -35.87 -79.95
N GLN A 243 -44.42 -35.53 -80.60
CA GLN A 243 -44.30 -35.46 -82.05
C GLN A 243 -44.46 -36.88 -82.72
N LEU A 244 -43.86 -37.88 -82.11
CA LEU A 244 -44.00 -39.27 -82.59
C LEU A 244 -45.44 -39.78 -82.42
N ARG A 245 -46.12 -39.42 -81.36
CA ARG A 245 -47.51 -39.77 -81.07
C ARG A 245 -48.48 -39.10 -82.06
N GLN A 246 -48.17 -37.87 -82.46
CA GLN A 246 -48.94 -37.16 -83.51
C GLN A 246 -48.73 -37.74 -84.93
N LYS A 247 -47.54 -38.31 -85.19
CA LYS A 247 -47.22 -38.92 -86.48
C LYS A 247 -47.63 -40.41 -86.64
N ALA A 248 -48.03 -41.05 -85.56
CA ALA A 248 -48.56 -42.40 -85.60
C ALA A 248 -50.03 -42.32 -86.02
N PRO A 249 -50.39 -42.65 -87.29
CA PRO A 249 -51.79 -42.72 -87.65
C PRO A 249 -52.39 -43.90 -86.93
N GLY A 250 -53.59 -43.69 -86.39
CA GLY A 250 -54.36 -44.72 -85.75
C GLY A 250 -54.53 -45.87 -86.70
N ASN A 251 -54.16 -47.05 -86.23
CA ASN A 251 -54.68 -48.28 -86.76
C ASN A 251 -55.78 -48.79 -85.81
N GLU A 252 -56.95 -48.70 -86.28
CA GLU A 252 -58.01 -49.56 -85.83
C GLU A 252 -57.65 -51.04 -85.97
#